data_58865ca0521f102d161147f5e240bd97
#
_entry.id   58865ca0521f102d161147f5e240bd97
#
_cell.length_a   1.000
_cell.length_b   1.000
_cell.length_c   1.000
_cell.angle_alpha   90.00
_cell.angle_beta   90.00
_cell.angle_gamma   90.00
#
_symmetry.space_group_name_H-M   'P 1'
#
loop_
_entity.id
_entity.type
_entity.pdbx_description
1 polymer ?
#
loop_
_entity_poly.entity_id
_entity_poly.type
_entity_poly.pdbx_seq_one_letter_code
_entity_poly.pdbx_strand_id
1 'polypeptide(L)'
;ATPKHTADEHALQRMIEHYQALSSLAPYAPTTIGCALDPQQVVGYAERLTVVERFRDPLGDLIRAPREQAPLLAYFRNNVLHLFALPAVIACLVSHNRDLDAARVAQAVAGICSLMRAELFLRWSGDELAAASEAIIRVLLARALLRHPEAEGRLAAPEPISQEFVELRLLGETIRPLLERHFLTLALLERHGSGHLTRPALEDNCHRLAQRLSLLYEFNTPEFPEKVTFAAFIGNLIEGEFLHETEDGLLHFDERLLTPLAHSELVLSVEARQAIRRMARAGGAA
;
A
#
# COMPACT_ATOMS: atom_id res chain seq x y z
N ALA A 1 12.27 -9.99 18.52
CA ALA A 1 10.94 -9.41 18.33
C ALA A 1 11.08 -7.90 18.38
N THR A 2 11.29 -7.29 17.25
CA THR A 2 11.30 -5.83 17.13
C THR A 2 9.90 -5.32 17.41
N PRO A 3 9.71 -4.37 18.30
CA PRO A 3 8.43 -3.75 18.48
C PRO A 3 8.16 -2.85 17.25
N LYS A 4 7.55 -3.41 16.22
CA LYS A 4 7.07 -2.65 15.05
C LYS A 4 6.00 -1.60 15.42
N HIS A 5 5.81 -1.36 16.72
CA HIS A 5 4.82 -0.44 17.27
C HIS A 5 5.46 0.72 18.05
N THR A 6 6.77 0.91 17.94
CA THR A 6 7.51 1.99 18.62
C THR A 6 8.23 2.82 17.57
N ALA A 7 8.13 4.13 17.68
CA ALA A 7 8.81 5.08 16.82
C ALA A 7 9.55 6.12 17.67
N ASP A 8 10.65 6.63 17.17
CA ASP A 8 11.26 7.85 17.65
C ASP A 8 10.29 9.03 17.45
N GLU A 9 10.19 9.92 18.45
CA GLU A 9 9.22 11.01 18.40
C GLU A 9 9.48 11.97 17.26
N HIS A 10 10.75 12.31 16.99
CA HIS A 10 11.09 13.22 15.89
C HIS A 10 10.75 12.61 14.53
N ALA A 11 11.05 11.31 14.35
CA ALA A 11 10.68 10.60 13.13
C ALA A 11 9.15 10.57 12.94
N LEU A 12 8.39 10.36 14.02
CA LEU A 12 6.93 10.40 13.99
C LEU A 12 6.40 11.80 13.64
N GLN A 13 6.95 12.86 14.25
CA GLN A 13 6.58 14.24 13.95
C GLN A 13 6.84 14.60 12.48
N ARG A 14 7.98 14.21 11.91
CA ARG A 14 8.30 14.42 10.49
C ARG A 14 7.31 13.69 9.57
N MET A 15 6.92 12.46 9.91
CA MET A 15 5.89 11.75 9.16
C MET A 15 4.54 12.48 9.20
N ILE A 16 4.14 13.02 10.37
CA ILE A 16 2.93 13.84 10.50
C ILE A 16 3.01 15.06 9.56
N GLU A 17 4.15 15.77 9.53
CA GLU A 17 4.37 16.90 8.61
C GLU A 17 4.20 16.50 7.13
N HIS A 18 4.69 15.31 6.74
CA HIS A 18 4.52 14.83 5.37
C HIS A 18 3.05 14.58 5.04
N TYR A 19 2.30 13.94 5.94
CA TYR A 19 0.86 13.73 5.75
C TYR A 19 0.07 15.05 5.72
N GLN A 20 0.44 16.03 6.57
CA GLN A 20 -0.18 17.36 6.57
C GLN A 20 0.12 18.10 5.27
N ALA A 21 1.36 18.06 4.78
CA ALA A 21 1.74 18.66 3.50
C ALA A 21 0.96 18.04 2.33
N LEU A 22 0.85 16.71 2.28
CA LEU A 22 0.05 16.01 1.27
C LEU A 22 -1.42 16.43 1.34
N SER A 23 -2.01 16.47 2.54
CA SER A 23 -3.41 16.86 2.73
C SER A 23 -3.70 18.31 2.34
N SER A 24 -2.71 19.20 2.49
CA SER A 24 -2.88 20.65 2.23
C SER A 24 -2.55 21.04 0.79
N LEU A 25 -1.48 20.47 0.21
CA LEU A 25 -0.95 20.87 -1.09
C LEU A 25 -1.42 19.98 -2.25
N ALA A 26 -1.82 18.75 -1.95
CA ALA A 26 -2.37 17.80 -2.90
C ALA A 26 -3.55 17.02 -2.28
N PRO A 27 -4.62 17.71 -1.86
CA PRO A 27 -5.73 17.10 -1.15
C PRO A 27 -6.47 16.07 -2.00
N TYR A 28 -6.97 15.03 -1.33
CA TYR A 28 -7.79 14.00 -1.99
C TYR A 28 -9.02 14.59 -2.69
N ALA A 29 -9.67 15.56 -2.05
CA ALA A 29 -10.78 16.32 -2.62
C ALA A 29 -10.70 17.77 -2.13
N PRO A 30 -11.33 18.72 -2.85
CA PRO A 30 -11.38 20.12 -2.42
C PRO A 30 -12.00 20.33 -1.02
N THR A 31 -12.85 19.40 -0.61
CA THR A 31 -13.51 19.38 0.71
C THR A 31 -12.70 18.63 1.78
N THR A 32 -11.52 18.08 1.44
CA THR A 32 -10.68 17.38 2.43
C THR A 32 -10.19 18.36 3.48
N ILE A 33 -10.54 18.10 4.74
CA ILE A 33 -10.11 18.90 5.88
C ILE A 33 -8.76 18.36 6.36
N GLY A 34 -7.75 19.20 6.33
CA GLY A 34 -6.43 18.90 6.91
C GLY A 34 -6.41 19.09 8.43
N CYS A 35 -5.43 18.49 9.09
CA CYS A 35 -5.17 18.70 10.50
C CYS A 35 -4.38 20.01 10.70
N ALA A 36 -4.94 20.96 11.47
CA ALA A 36 -4.32 22.26 11.76
C ALA A 36 -3.38 22.23 12.99
N LEU A 37 -3.36 21.11 13.74
CA LEU A 37 -2.47 20.96 14.90
C LEU A 37 -1.03 20.79 14.42
N ASP A 38 -0.06 21.37 15.15
CA ASP A 38 1.34 21.03 14.90
C ASP A 38 1.64 19.57 15.24
N PRO A 39 2.71 18.97 14.71
CA PRO A 39 3.01 17.55 14.91
C PRO A 39 3.14 17.13 16.38
N GLN A 40 3.71 17.99 17.23
CA GLN A 40 3.83 17.74 18.66
C GLN A 40 2.45 17.71 19.34
N GLN A 41 1.56 18.62 18.95
CA GLN A 41 0.19 18.64 19.45
C GLN A 41 -0.60 17.39 19.02
N VAL A 42 -0.36 16.87 17.79
CA VAL A 42 -0.98 15.63 17.32
C VAL A 42 -0.54 14.46 18.19
N VAL A 43 0.76 14.33 18.46
CA VAL A 43 1.29 13.27 19.36
C VAL A 43 0.70 13.42 20.76
N GLY A 44 0.74 14.62 21.36
CA GLY A 44 0.15 14.87 22.67
C GLY A 44 -1.36 14.65 22.74
N TYR A 45 -2.08 14.81 21.61
CA TYR A 45 -3.50 14.46 21.54
C TYR A 45 -3.69 12.95 21.58
N ALA A 46 -2.90 12.19 20.82
CA ALA A 46 -2.93 10.74 20.81
C ALA A 46 -2.58 10.13 22.20
N GLU A 47 -1.64 10.74 22.93
CA GLU A 47 -1.32 10.37 24.31
C GLU A 47 -2.53 10.59 25.26
N ARG A 48 -3.21 11.75 25.16
CA ARG A 48 -4.41 12.02 25.96
C ARG A 48 -5.56 11.05 25.68
N LEU A 49 -5.66 10.55 24.45
CA LEU A 49 -6.62 9.49 24.08
C LEU A 49 -6.16 8.09 24.49
N THR A 50 -4.99 7.97 25.11
CA THR A 50 -4.36 6.69 25.53
C THR A 50 -4.19 5.68 24.38
N VAL A 51 -4.14 6.15 23.14
CA VAL A 51 -3.89 5.30 21.96
C VAL A 51 -2.40 5.08 21.70
N VAL A 52 -1.55 5.95 22.30
CA VAL A 52 -0.10 5.79 22.33
C VAL A 52 0.45 6.11 23.72
N GLU A 53 1.63 5.61 24.00
CA GLU A 53 2.38 5.82 25.25
C GLU A 53 3.75 6.39 24.95
N ARG A 54 4.21 7.31 25.80
CA ARG A 54 5.54 7.92 25.74
C ARG A 54 6.50 7.21 26.70
N PHE A 55 7.68 6.87 26.18
CA PHE A 55 8.82 6.43 26.96
C PHE A 55 9.92 7.47 26.86
N ARG A 56 10.29 8.04 27.99
CA ARG A 56 11.40 9.00 28.05
C ARG A 56 12.72 8.24 27.97
N ASP A 57 13.56 8.65 27.04
CA ASP A 57 14.89 8.08 26.83
C ASP A 57 15.91 9.21 26.66
N PRO A 58 17.15 9.08 27.23
CA PRO A 58 18.19 10.10 27.09
C PRO A 58 18.61 10.38 25.64
N LEU A 59 18.37 9.46 24.71
CA LEU A 59 18.68 9.60 23.28
C LEU A 59 17.52 10.17 22.47
N GLY A 60 16.37 10.42 23.09
CA GLY A 60 15.15 10.92 22.47
C GLY A 60 13.93 10.12 22.90
N ASP A 61 12.80 10.80 23.04
CA ASP A 61 11.58 10.15 23.48
C ASP A 61 11.06 9.15 22.43
N LEU A 62 10.55 8.02 22.91
CA LEU A 62 9.96 6.98 22.09
C LEU A 62 8.44 6.96 22.27
N ILE A 63 7.70 6.88 21.17
CA ILE A 63 6.24 6.77 21.17
C ILE A 63 5.87 5.34 20.75
N ARG A 64 5.10 4.66 21.59
CA ARG A 64 4.67 3.29 21.38
C ARG A 64 3.15 3.18 21.28
N ALA A 65 2.66 2.43 20.32
CA ALA A 65 1.28 1.97 20.29
C ALA A 65 1.16 0.67 21.13
N PRO A 66 0.37 0.65 22.22
CA PRO A 66 0.09 -0.58 22.96
C PRO A 66 -0.58 -1.62 22.05
N ARG A 67 -0.29 -2.91 22.30
CA ARG A 67 -0.84 -4.00 21.48
C ARG A 67 -2.36 -4.03 21.50
N GLU A 68 -2.96 -3.68 22.63
CA GLU A 68 -4.40 -3.61 22.83
C GLU A 68 -5.06 -2.54 21.96
N GLN A 69 -4.31 -1.50 21.58
CA GLN A 69 -4.78 -0.42 20.73
C GLN A 69 -4.60 -0.72 19.22
N ALA A 70 -3.88 -1.78 18.87
CA ALA A 70 -3.59 -2.10 17.47
C ALA A 70 -4.86 -2.26 16.61
N PRO A 71 -5.95 -2.93 17.04
CA PRO A 71 -7.18 -3.02 16.26
C PRO A 71 -7.85 -1.66 16.05
N LEU A 72 -7.86 -0.80 17.08
CA LEU A 72 -8.45 0.54 17.00
C LEU A 72 -7.64 1.44 16.04
N LEU A 73 -6.31 1.40 16.13
CA LEU A 73 -5.43 2.14 15.23
C LEU A 73 -5.54 1.64 13.78
N ALA A 74 -5.67 0.32 13.58
CA ALA A 74 -5.93 -0.25 12.26
C ALA A 74 -7.27 0.22 11.69
N TYR A 75 -8.33 0.28 12.50
CA TYR A 75 -9.62 0.82 12.10
C TYR A 75 -9.53 2.29 11.68
N PHE A 76 -8.87 3.15 12.46
CA PHE A 76 -8.67 4.55 12.08
C PHE A 76 -7.84 4.70 10.81
N ARG A 77 -6.75 3.92 10.68
CA ARG A 77 -5.95 3.91 9.46
C ARG A 77 -6.80 3.56 8.24
N ASN A 78 -7.61 2.50 8.32
CA ASN A 78 -8.41 2.04 7.19
C ASN A 78 -9.46 3.07 6.76
N ASN A 79 -10.03 3.82 7.71
CA ASN A 79 -10.99 4.90 7.41
C ASN A 79 -10.38 6.06 6.60
N VAL A 80 -9.08 6.30 6.74
CA VAL A 80 -8.39 7.40 6.04
C VAL A 80 -7.43 6.92 4.95
N LEU A 81 -7.32 5.59 4.75
CA LEU A 81 -6.37 4.99 3.82
C LEU A 81 -6.52 5.54 2.40
N HIS A 82 -7.76 5.74 1.95
CA HIS A 82 -8.07 6.29 0.62
C HIS A 82 -7.46 7.67 0.37
N LEU A 83 -7.30 8.50 1.42
CA LEU A 83 -6.70 9.83 1.31
C LEU A 83 -5.21 9.78 0.95
N PHE A 84 -4.53 8.72 1.38
CA PHE A 84 -3.09 8.56 1.24
C PHE A 84 -2.69 7.37 0.33
N ALA A 85 -3.65 6.70 -0.28
CA ALA A 85 -3.39 5.54 -1.13
C ALA A 85 -2.51 5.91 -2.34
N LEU A 86 -2.83 6.99 -3.03
CA LEU A 86 -2.08 7.43 -4.21
C LEU A 86 -0.62 7.85 -3.88
N PRO A 87 -0.35 8.72 -2.89
CA PRO A 87 1.03 9.01 -2.50
C PRO A 87 1.78 7.76 -1.99
N ALA A 88 1.12 6.84 -1.30
CA ALA A 88 1.75 5.60 -0.84
C ALA A 88 2.09 4.65 -2.00
N VAL A 89 1.25 4.54 -3.04
CA VAL A 89 1.57 3.78 -4.26
C VAL A 89 2.77 4.38 -4.98
N ILE A 90 2.83 5.71 -5.14
CA ILE A 90 3.98 6.39 -5.75
C ILE A 90 5.25 6.13 -4.92
N ALA A 91 5.16 6.20 -3.59
CA ALA A 91 6.26 5.89 -2.70
C ALA A 91 6.76 4.45 -2.86
N CYS A 92 5.86 3.46 -2.94
CA CYS A 92 6.23 2.07 -3.21
C CYS A 92 6.91 1.91 -4.57
N LEU A 93 6.35 2.49 -5.63
CA LEU A 93 6.92 2.42 -6.98
C LEU A 93 8.36 2.92 -6.99
N VAL A 94 8.60 4.11 -6.46
CA VAL A 94 9.92 4.74 -6.54
C VAL A 94 10.91 4.12 -5.55
N SER A 95 10.47 3.66 -4.37
CA SER A 95 11.37 3.04 -3.39
C SER A 95 11.85 1.63 -3.79
N HIS A 96 11.07 0.91 -4.60
CA HIS A 96 11.40 -0.45 -5.02
C HIS A 96 12.03 -0.54 -6.41
N ASN A 97 12.04 0.56 -7.17
CA ASN A 97 12.61 0.58 -8.51
C ASN A 97 13.59 1.75 -8.66
N ARG A 98 14.72 1.49 -9.29
CA ARG A 98 15.71 2.53 -9.57
C ARG A 98 15.34 3.28 -10.85
N ASP A 99 15.41 4.59 -10.81
CA ASP A 99 15.33 5.47 -11.99
C ASP A 99 14.10 5.19 -12.89
N LEU A 100 12.91 5.36 -12.33
CA LEU A 100 11.67 5.21 -13.10
C LEU A 100 11.45 6.43 -14.00
N ASP A 101 11.10 6.16 -15.26
CA ASP A 101 10.52 7.14 -16.16
C ASP A 101 9.15 7.59 -15.58
N ALA A 102 8.89 8.89 -15.60
CA ALA A 102 7.64 9.47 -15.11
C ALA A 102 6.40 8.91 -15.84
N ALA A 103 6.52 8.64 -17.16
CA ALA A 103 5.44 8.02 -17.92
C ALA A 103 5.15 6.59 -17.43
N ARG A 104 6.18 5.82 -17.10
CA ARG A 104 6.03 4.48 -16.52
C ARG A 104 5.43 4.51 -15.12
N VAL A 105 5.78 5.50 -14.30
CA VAL A 105 5.12 5.72 -13.00
C VAL A 105 3.63 5.98 -13.21
N ALA A 106 3.26 6.88 -14.13
CA ALA A 106 1.87 7.20 -14.40
C ALA A 106 1.07 5.98 -14.90
N GLN A 107 1.65 5.16 -15.79
CA GLN A 107 1.02 3.93 -16.27
C GLN A 107 0.83 2.91 -15.14
N ALA A 108 1.86 2.70 -14.31
CA ALA A 108 1.78 1.78 -13.18
C ALA A 108 0.75 2.24 -12.13
N VAL A 109 0.74 3.53 -11.82
CA VAL A 109 -0.28 4.14 -10.94
C VAL A 109 -1.68 3.90 -11.49
N ALA A 110 -1.91 4.14 -12.78
CA ALA A 110 -3.22 3.94 -13.40
C ALA A 110 -3.69 2.47 -13.29
N GLY A 111 -2.81 1.52 -13.60
CA GLY A 111 -3.12 0.10 -13.49
C GLY A 111 -3.39 -0.37 -12.06
N ILE A 112 -2.58 0.08 -11.09
CA ILE A 112 -2.75 -0.28 -9.69
C ILE A 112 -4.01 0.36 -9.10
N CYS A 113 -4.24 1.66 -9.38
CA CYS A 113 -5.43 2.36 -8.90
C CYS A 113 -6.73 1.78 -9.48
N SER A 114 -6.71 1.22 -10.70
CA SER A 114 -7.88 0.56 -11.27
C SER A 114 -8.33 -0.66 -10.44
N LEU A 115 -7.39 -1.43 -9.90
CA LEU A 115 -7.67 -2.57 -9.01
C LEU A 115 -8.16 -2.14 -7.62
N MET A 116 -7.65 -1.02 -7.11
CA MET A 116 -7.99 -0.54 -5.77
C MET A 116 -9.24 0.33 -5.72
N ARG A 117 -9.75 0.76 -6.88
CA ARG A 117 -10.80 1.77 -6.97
C ARG A 117 -12.05 1.40 -6.19
N ALA A 118 -12.56 0.19 -6.37
CA ALA A 118 -13.76 -0.28 -5.69
C ALA A 118 -13.53 -0.44 -4.17
N GLU A 119 -12.40 -0.99 -3.77
CA GLU A 119 -12.09 -1.25 -2.35
C GLU A 119 -11.85 0.04 -1.55
N LEU A 120 -11.17 1.03 -2.14
CA LEU A 120 -10.84 2.29 -1.48
C LEU A 120 -11.71 3.47 -1.92
N PHE A 121 -12.72 3.23 -2.75
CA PHE A 121 -13.62 4.27 -3.28
C PHE A 121 -12.85 5.44 -3.92
N LEU A 122 -11.77 5.13 -4.68
CA LEU A 122 -10.93 6.16 -5.28
C LEU A 122 -11.72 6.97 -6.31
N ARG A 123 -11.72 8.29 -6.12
CA ARG A 123 -12.52 9.22 -6.91
C ARG A 123 -11.94 9.52 -8.30
N TRP A 124 -10.64 9.43 -8.45
CA TRP A 124 -9.97 9.84 -9.68
C TRP A 124 -10.04 8.79 -10.78
N SER A 125 -10.17 9.25 -12.01
CA SER A 125 -10.07 8.43 -13.21
C SER A 125 -9.41 9.21 -14.36
N GLY A 126 -8.76 8.52 -15.27
CA GLY A 126 -8.15 9.14 -16.45
C GLY A 126 -7.28 10.35 -16.13
N ASP A 127 -7.59 11.49 -16.74
CA ASP A 127 -6.81 12.72 -16.61
C ASP A 127 -6.80 13.28 -15.17
N GLU A 128 -7.86 13.07 -14.38
CA GLU A 128 -7.89 13.47 -12.98
C GLU A 128 -6.85 12.73 -12.15
N LEU A 129 -6.66 11.42 -12.42
CA LEU A 129 -5.65 10.61 -11.75
C LEU A 129 -4.24 11.07 -12.12
N ALA A 130 -4.00 11.40 -13.39
CA ALA A 130 -2.74 11.93 -13.86
C ALA A 130 -2.42 13.26 -13.16
N ALA A 131 -3.36 14.20 -13.16
CA ALA A 131 -3.19 15.51 -12.51
C ALA A 131 -2.97 15.39 -10.98
N ALA A 132 -3.69 14.49 -10.31
CA ALA A 132 -3.50 14.22 -8.88
C ALA A 132 -2.11 13.61 -8.61
N SER A 133 -1.66 12.68 -9.46
CA SER A 133 -0.32 12.06 -9.36
C SER A 133 0.79 13.11 -9.51
N GLU A 134 0.68 14.00 -10.49
CA GLU A 134 1.64 15.10 -10.67
C GLU A 134 1.67 16.06 -9.48
N ALA A 135 0.51 16.42 -8.92
CA ALA A 135 0.43 17.27 -7.74
C ALA A 135 1.13 16.61 -6.55
N ILE A 136 0.90 15.31 -6.32
CA ILE A 136 1.52 14.54 -5.25
C ILE A 136 3.05 14.45 -5.48
N ILE A 137 3.50 14.15 -6.69
CA ILE A 137 4.93 14.08 -7.02
C ILE A 137 5.60 15.42 -6.71
N ARG A 138 4.99 16.56 -7.05
CA ARG A 138 5.54 17.88 -6.70
C ARG A 138 5.69 18.06 -5.19
N VAL A 139 4.71 17.62 -4.39
CA VAL A 139 4.80 17.68 -2.91
C VAL A 139 5.94 16.79 -2.41
N LEU A 140 6.03 15.56 -2.91
CA LEU A 140 7.08 14.61 -2.50
C LEU A 140 8.49 15.11 -2.87
N LEU A 141 8.65 15.76 -4.02
CA LEU A 141 9.90 16.43 -4.42
C LEU A 141 10.23 17.60 -3.50
N ALA A 142 9.25 18.47 -3.21
CA ALA A 142 9.43 19.61 -2.31
C ALA A 142 9.78 19.19 -0.88
N ARG A 143 9.35 17.98 -0.46
CA ARG A 143 9.67 17.38 0.83
C ARG A 143 10.93 16.52 0.82
N ALA A 144 11.69 16.51 -0.29
CA ALA A 144 12.88 15.68 -0.51
C ALA A 144 12.63 14.16 -0.39
N LEU A 145 11.36 13.71 -0.40
CA LEU A 145 11.00 12.30 -0.42
C LEU A 145 11.18 11.66 -1.81
N LEU A 146 11.24 12.47 -2.85
CA LEU A 146 11.65 12.10 -4.20
C LEU A 146 12.75 13.06 -4.68
N ARG A 147 13.50 12.63 -5.69
CA ARG A 147 14.49 13.47 -6.37
C ARG A 147 14.41 13.27 -7.88
N HIS A 148 14.80 14.29 -8.62
CA HIS A 148 15.12 14.18 -10.04
C HIS A 148 16.58 13.77 -10.18
N PRO A 149 16.89 12.60 -10.76
CA PRO A 149 18.24 12.35 -11.24
C PRO A 149 18.58 13.33 -12.38
N GLU A 150 19.87 13.42 -12.75
CA GLU A 150 20.36 14.34 -13.81
C GLU A 150 19.66 14.14 -15.18
N ALA A 151 19.08 12.97 -15.43
CA ALA A 151 18.32 12.69 -16.63
C ALA A 151 16.90 13.25 -16.54
N GLU A 152 16.49 14.08 -17.48
CA GLU A 152 15.16 14.67 -17.57
C GLU A 152 14.06 13.59 -17.58
N GLY A 153 12.95 13.87 -16.88
CA GLY A 153 11.75 13.03 -16.87
C GLY A 153 11.84 11.79 -15.99
N ARG A 154 12.91 11.62 -15.19
CA ARG A 154 13.05 10.51 -14.27
C ARG A 154 12.74 10.88 -12.82
N LEU A 155 12.28 9.90 -12.08
CA LEU A 155 12.03 9.98 -10.64
C LEU A 155 12.88 8.92 -9.92
N ALA A 156 13.51 9.31 -8.84
CA ALA A 156 14.31 8.41 -8.00
C ALA A 156 14.00 8.62 -6.51
N ALA A 157 14.20 7.56 -5.74
CA ALA A 157 14.21 7.64 -4.30
C ALA A 157 15.44 8.40 -3.79
N PRO A 158 15.40 8.95 -2.58
CA PRO A 158 16.57 9.45 -1.89
C PRO A 158 17.63 8.35 -1.69
N GLU A 159 18.82 8.74 -1.23
CA GLU A 159 19.90 7.77 -0.94
C GLU A 159 19.44 6.75 0.12
N PRO A 160 19.75 5.44 -0.04
CA PRO A 160 19.21 4.38 0.82
C PRO A 160 19.53 4.53 2.32
N ILE A 161 20.58 5.26 2.66
CA ILE A 161 20.99 5.52 4.04
C ILE A 161 20.42 6.85 4.60
N SER A 162 19.70 7.61 3.79
CA SER A 162 19.13 8.90 4.22
C SER A 162 17.84 8.71 5.02
N GLN A 163 17.54 9.70 5.84
CA GLN A 163 16.30 9.74 6.61
C GLN A 163 15.09 9.85 5.68
N GLU A 164 15.20 10.62 4.62
CA GLU A 164 14.15 10.81 3.61
C GLU A 164 13.79 9.49 2.90
N PHE A 165 14.76 8.60 2.68
CA PHE A 165 14.49 7.26 2.16
C PHE A 165 13.69 6.40 3.13
N VAL A 166 14.02 6.45 4.43
CA VAL A 166 13.25 5.76 5.46
C VAL A 166 11.82 6.29 5.51
N GLU A 167 11.64 7.61 5.45
CA GLU A 167 10.33 8.28 5.47
C GLU A 167 9.51 7.95 4.21
N LEU A 168 10.13 7.92 3.04
CA LEU A 168 9.48 7.47 1.80
C LEU A 168 8.97 6.03 1.93
N ARG A 169 9.79 5.14 2.48
CA ARG A 169 9.39 3.75 2.72
C ARG A 169 8.24 3.67 3.73
N LEU A 170 8.28 4.43 4.81
CA LEU A 170 7.19 4.47 5.81
C LEU A 170 5.88 4.96 5.17
N LEU A 171 5.94 5.92 4.25
CA LEU A 171 4.76 6.33 3.48
C LEU A 171 4.21 5.17 2.66
N GLY A 172 5.06 4.38 1.99
CA GLY A 172 4.67 3.18 1.23
C GLY A 172 4.07 2.08 2.11
N GLU A 173 4.59 1.89 3.34
CA GLU A 173 4.07 0.91 4.30
C GLU A 173 2.57 1.09 4.62
N THR A 174 2.05 2.30 4.44
CA THR A 174 0.63 2.62 4.66
C THR A 174 -0.30 1.76 3.81
N ILE A 175 0.08 1.47 2.56
CA ILE A 175 -0.73 0.72 1.58
C ILE A 175 -0.21 -0.70 1.32
N ARG A 176 1.02 -1.02 1.76
CA ARG A 176 1.70 -2.27 1.44
C ARG A 176 0.87 -3.53 1.71
N PRO A 177 0.17 -3.70 2.86
CA PRO A 177 -0.61 -4.92 3.11
C PRO A 177 -1.72 -5.16 2.09
N LEU A 178 -2.33 -4.09 1.59
CA LEU A 178 -3.34 -4.16 0.54
C LEU A 178 -2.72 -4.59 -0.79
N LEU A 179 -1.59 -4.00 -1.17
CA LEU A 179 -0.87 -4.34 -2.40
C LEU A 179 -0.35 -5.78 -2.41
N GLU A 180 0.16 -6.25 -1.27
CA GLU A 180 0.60 -7.65 -1.09
C GLU A 180 -0.57 -8.62 -1.27
N ARG A 181 -1.74 -8.33 -0.71
CA ARG A 181 -2.96 -9.12 -0.86
C ARG A 181 -3.44 -9.16 -2.30
N HIS A 182 -3.46 -8.01 -2.98
CA HIS A 182 -3.83 -7.93 -4.39
C HIS A 182 -2.88 -8.77 -5.24
N PHE A 183 -1.57 -8.56 -5.09
CA PHE A 183 -0.58 -9.31 -5.87
C PHE A 183 -0.64 -10.82 -5.61
N LEU A 184 -0.89 -11.25 -4.37
CA LEU A 184 -1.06 -12.67 -4.05
C LEU A 184 -2.23 -13.29 -4.84
N THR A 185 -3.38 -12.62 -4.84
CA THR A 185 -4.56 -13.08 -5.57
C THR A 185 -4.31 -13.15 -7.08
N LEU A 186 -3.71 -12.09 -7.64
CA LEU A 186 -3.39 -12.03 -9.06
C LEU A 186 -2.34 -13.06 -9.48
N ALA A 187 -1.33 -13.31 -8.66
CA ALA A 187 -0.31 -14.33 -8.91
C ALA A 187 -0.88 -15.75 -8.89
N LEU A 188 -1.89 -16.01 -8.07
CA LEU A 188 -2.62 -17.28 -8.08
C LEU A 188 -3.47 -17.43 -9.35
N LEU A 189 -4.17 -16.40 -9.78
CA LEU A 189 -4.93 -16.39 -11.03
C LEU A 189 -4.01 -16.63 -12.24
N GLU A 190 -2.91 -15.87 -12.35
CA GLU A 190 -1.92 -16.03 -13.42
C GLU A 190 -1.40 -17.45 -13.48
N ARG A 191 -1.07 -18.02 -12.33
CA ARG A 191 -0.51 -19.37 -12.25
C ARG A 191 -1.47 -20.45 -12.71
N HIS A 192 -2.71 -20.39 -12.28
CA HIS A 192 -3.71 -21.42 -12.63
C HIS A 192 -4.24 -21.25 -14.07
N GLY A 193 -4.19 -20.01 -14.57
CA GLY A 193 -4.75 -19.67 -15.87
C GLY A 193 -6.25 -19.39 -15.83
N SER A 194 -6.75 -18.74 -16.90
CA SER A 194 -8.16 -18.42 -17.07
C SER A 194 -9.00 -19.68 -17.21
N GLY A 195 -10.14 -19.77 -16.52
CA GLY A 195 -11.07 -20.89 -16.60
C GLY A 195 -10.65 -22.15 -15.80
N HIS A 196 -9.72 -22.05 -14.84
CA HIS A 196 -9.24 -23.20 -14.08
C HIS A 196 -9.55 -23.14 -12.58
N LEU A 197 -10.10 -22.05 -12.09
CA LEU A 197 -10.46 -21.89 -10.68
C LEU A 197 -11.90 -21.42 -10.55
N THR A 198 -12.59 -21.95 -9.55
CA THR A 198 -13.84 -21.37 -9.06
C THR A 198 -13.53 -20.27 -8.04
N ARG A 199 -14.50 -19.35 -7.82
CA ARG A 199 -14.38 -18.32 -6.81
C ARG A 199 -14.08 -18.88 -5.41
N PRO A 200 -14.80 -19.89 -4.87
CA PRO A 200 -14.47 -20.48 -3.56
C PRO A 200 -13.07 -21.09 -3.50
N ALA A 201 -12.63 -21.74 -4.59
CA ALA A 201 -11.28 -22.32 -4.65
C ALA A 201 -10.18 -21.27 -4.62
N LEU A 202 -10.38 -20.13 -5.32
CA LEU A 202 -9.45 -18.99 -5.29
C LEU A 202 -9.39 -18.37 -3.88
N GLU A 203 -10.55 -18.12 -3.25
CA GLU A 203 -10.63 -17.59 -1.87
C GLU A 203 -9.88 -18.48 -0.87
N ASP A 204 -10.08 -19.79 -0.92
CA ASP A 204 -9.42 -20.77 -0.06
C ASP A 204 -7.90 -20.82 -0.31
N ASN A 205 -7.48 -20.76 -1.57
CA ASN A 205 -6.07 -20.73 -1.94
C ASN A 205 -5.39 -19.46 -1.45
N CYS A 206 -6.01 -18.31 -1.63
CA CYS A 206 -5.52 -17.04 -1.13
C CYS A 206 -5.35 -17.07 0.39
N HIS A 207 -6.38 -17.51 1.11
CA HIS A 207 -6.35 -17.59 2.58
C HIS A 207 -5.23 -18.50 3.08
N ARG A 208 -5.12 -19.74 2.54
CA ARG A 208 -4.06 -20.70 2.92
C ARG A 208 -2.67 -20.17 2.61
N LEU A 209 -2.50 -19.53 1.45
CA LEU A 209 -1.21 -18.96 1.06
C LEU A 209 -0.83 -17.78 1.97
N ALA A 210 -1.78 -16.90 2.27
CA ALA A 210 -1.56 -15.76 3.16
C ALA A 210 -1.21 -16.21 4.58
N GLN A 211 -1.89 -17.20 5.15
CA GLN A 211 -1.53 -17.79 6.44
C GLN A 211 -0.08 -18.30 6.44
N ARG A 212 0.31 -19.02 5.39
CA ARG A 212 1.66 -19.59 5.28
C ARG A 212 2.72 -18.49 5.12
N LEU A 213 2.43 -17.44 4.35
CA LEU A 213 3.32 -16.28 4.21
C LEU A 213 3.49 -15.54 5.54
N SER A 214 2.41 -15.36 6.32
CA SER A 214 2.47 -14.73 7.64
C SER A 214 3.32 -15.52 8.64
N LEU A 215 3.37 -16.84 8.52
CA LEU A 215 4.20 -17.70 9.39
C LEU A 215 5.69 -17.72 8.99
N LEU A 216 5.98 -17.64 7.70
CA LEU A 216 7.34 -17.83 7.17
C LEU A 216 8.07 -16.52 6.87
N TYR A 217 7.34 -15.44 6.67
CA TYR A 217 7.86 -14.15 6.26
C TYR A 217 7.23 -13.03 7.08
N GLU A 218 7.78 -11.83 6.94
CA GLU A 218 7.31 -10.64 7.67
C GLU A 218 6.01 -10.01 7.09
N PHE A 219 5.02 -10.81 6.73
CA PHE A 219 3.67 -10.35 6.39
C PHE A 219 2.86 -10.21 7.69
N ASN A 220 3.12 -9.16 8.46
CA ASN A 220 2.73 -9.08 9.87
C ASN A 220 1.48 -8.25 10.17
N THR A 221 0.64 -7.96 9.19
CA THR A 221 -0.65 -7.33 9.49
C THR A 221 -1.67 -8.39 9.88
N PRO A 222 -2.38 -8.24 11.00
CA PRO A 222 -3.38 -9.23 11.44
C PRO A 222 -4.46 -9.51 10.39
N GLU A 223 -4.78 -8.51 9.57
CA GLU A 223 -5.82 -8.56 8.54
C GLU A 223 -5.34 -9.27 7.25
N PHE A 224 -4.02 -9.47 7.08
CA PHE A 224 -3.48 -10.03 5.85
C PHE A 224 -4.03 -11.42 5.51
N PRO A 225 -4.14 -12.38 6.45
CA PRO A 225 -4.65 -13.71 6.15
C PRO A 225 -6.18 -13.84 6.19
N GLU A 226 -6.93 -12.78 6.43
CA GLU A 226 -8.40 -12.88 6.57
C GLU A 226 -9.11 -13.22 5.27
N LYS A 227 -9.84 -14.33 5.25
CA LYS A 227 -10.55 -14.82 4.06
C LYS A 227 -11.55 -13.80 3.50
N VAL A 228 -12.24 -13.07 4.38
CA VAL A 228 -13.25 -12.07 3.99
C VAL A 228 -12.66 -10.94 3.14
N THR A 229 -11.41 -10.56 3.38
CA THR A 229 -10.73 -9.51 2.60
C THR A 229 -10.39 -9.97 1.18
N PHE A 230 -10.03 -11.24 1.02
CA PHE A 230 -9.84 -11.84 -0.31
C PHE A 230 -11.15 -11.98 -1.06
N ALA A 231 -12.22 -12.46 -0.39
CA ALA A 231 -13.55 -12.56 -0.99
C ALA A 231 -14.07 -11.20 -1.49
N ALA A 232 -13.85 -10.12 -0.70
CA ALA A 232 -14.20 -8.76 -1.09
C ALA A 232 -13.39 -8.31 -2.32
N PHE A 233 -12.07 -8.53 -2.34
CA PHE A 233 -11.24 -8.14 -3.48
C PHE A 233 -11.61 -8.92 -4.76
N ILE A 234 -11.85 -10.23 -4.66
CA ILE A 234 -12.30 -11.04 -5.80
C ILE A 234 -13.67 -10.55 -6.31
N GLY A 235 -14.58 -10.19 -5.40
CA GLY A 235 -15.86 -9.55 -5.75
C GLY A 235 -15.65 -8.25 -6.54
N ASN A 236 -14.75 -7.38 -6.07
CA ASN A 236 -14.40 -6.13 -6.74
C ASN A 236 -13.79 -6.34 -8.13
N LEU A 237 -13.00 -7.42 -8.31
CA LEU A 237 -12.47 -7.78 -9.63
C LEU A 237 -13.59 -8.22 -10.60
N ILE A 238 -14.61 -8.91 -10.09
CA ILE A 238 -15.79 -9.31 -10.89
C ILE A 238 -16.65 -8.07 -11.23
N GLU A 239 -16.97 -7.25 -10.24
CA GLU A 239 -17.73 -6.01 -10.45
C GLU A 239 -17.02 -5.02 -11.40
N GLY A 240 -15.69 -4.97 -11.34
CA GLY A 240 -14.84 -4.16 -12.22
C GLY A 240 -14.57 -4.77 -13.59
N GLU A 241 -15.21 -5.90 -13.91
CA GLU A 241 -15.05 -6.63 -15.20
C GLU A 241 -13.60 -7.10 -15.48
N PHE A 242 -12.76 -7.26 -14.46
CA PHE A 242 -11.45 -7.89 -14.57
C PHE A 242 -11.54 -9.42 -14.53
N LEU A 243 -12.58 -9.93 -13.86
CA LEU A 243 -12.92 -11.36 -13.80
C LEU A 243 -14.36 -11.56 -14.26
N HIS A 244 -14.61 -12.67 -14.93
CA HIS A 244 -15.94 -13.11 -15.33
C HIS A 244 -16.18 -14.51 -14.77
N GLU A 245 -17.28 -14.69 -14.03
CA GLU A 245 -17.71 -16.00 -13.55
C GLU A 245 -18.72 -16.59 -14.54
N THR A 246 -18.44 -17.77 -15.05
CA THR A 246 -19.29 -18.48 -16.00
C THR A 246 -20.35 -19.34 -15.28
N GLU A 247 -21.33 -19.90 -16.00
CA GLU A 247 -22.42 -20.71 -15.42
C GLU A 247 -21.91 -21.96 -14.68
N ASP A 248 -20.77 -22.51 -15.07
CA ASP A 248 -20.09 -23.61 -14.39
C ASP A 248 -19.25 -23.15 -13.18
N GLY A 249 -19.29 -21.84 -12.85
CA GLY A 249 -18.64 -21.24 -11.69
C GLY A 249 -17.12 -21.02 -11.87
N LEU A 250 -16.60 -21.13 -13.09
CA LEU A 250 -15.19 -20.89 -13.37
C LEU A 250 -14.91 -19.39 -13.58
N LEU A 251 -13.76 -18.96 -13.10
CA LEU A 251 -13.29 -17.57 -13.23
C LEU A 251 -12.45 -17.42 -14.49
N HIS A 252 -12.89 -16.54 -15.38
CA HIS A 252 -12.19 -16.19 -16.61
C HIS A 252 -11.64 -14.76 -16.54
N PHE A 253 -10.47 -14.54 -17.16
CA PHE A 253 -9.85 -13.22 -17.30
C PHE A 253 -9.06 -13.12 -18.61
N ASP A 254 -8.77 -11.90 -19.01
CA ASP A 254 -8.04 -11.53 -20.22
C ASP A 254 -6.90 -10.53 -19.93
N GLU A 255 -6.40 -9.86 -20.96
CA GLU A 255 -5.32 -8.88 -20.88
C GLU A 255 -5.64 -7.68 -19.97
N ARG A 256 -6.92 -7.39 -19.72
CA ARG A 256 -7.34 -6.32 -18.78
C ARG A 256 -6.88 -6.58 -17.36
N LEU A 257 -6.74 -7.85 -16.95
CA LEU A 257 -6.16 -8.24 -15.66
C LEU A 257 -4.64 -8.32 -15.72
N LEU A 258 -4.06 -8.80 -16.82
CA LEU A 258 -2.62 -9.05 -16.93
C LEU A 258 -1.79 -7.75 -16.88
N THR A 259 -2.29 -6.66 -17.43
CA THR A 259 -1.61 -5.35 -17.38
C THR A 259 -1.51 -4.81 -15.94
N PRO A 260 -2.59 -4.69 -15.16
CA PRO A 260 -2.50 -4.32 -13.74
C PRO A 260 -1.67 -5.30 -12.90
N LEU A 261 -1.69 -6.59 -13.21
CA LEU A 261 -0.82 -7.59 -12.55
C LEU A 261 0.66 -7.24 -12.74
N ALA A 262 1.09 -6.97 -13.98
CA ALA A 262 2.48 -6.58 -14.25
C ALA A 262 2.88 -5.29 -13.50
N HIS A 263 1.97 -4.33 -13.38
CA HIS A 263 2.20 -3.12 -12.59
C HIS A 263 2.25 -3.38 -11.09
N SER A 264 1.46 -4.33 -10.58
CA SER A 264 1.45 -4.70 -9.16
C SER A 264 2.78 -5.28 -8.69
N GLU A 265 3.59 -5.83 -9.59
CA GLU A 265 4.95 -6.27 -9.24
C GLU A 265 5.89 -5.12 -8.91
N LEU A 266 5.69 -3.95 -9.52
CA LEU A 266 6.58 -2.80 -9.35
C LEU A 266 6.45 -2.15 -7.97
N VAL A 267 5.33 -2.34 -7.29
CA VAL A 267 5.07 -1.75 -5.95
C VAL A 267 5.53 -2.62 -4.79
N LEU A 268 6.01 -3.83 -5.06
CA LEU A 268 6.47 -4.75 -4.03
C LEU A 268 7.99 -4.89 -4.04
N SER A 269 8.56 -5.12 -2.87
CA SER A 269 9.97 -5.48 -2.78
C SER A 269 10.27 -6.79 -3.51
N VAL A 270 11.52 -6.96 -3.94
CA VAL A 270 11.96 -8.20 -4.62
C VAL A 270 11.69 -9.41 -3.76
N GLU A 271 11.93 -9.31 -2.45
CA GLU A 271 11.74 -10.38 -1.47
C GLU A 271 10.25 -10.77 -1.36
N ALA A 272 9.35 -9.78 -1.24
CA ALA A 272 7.90 -10.02 -1.15
C ALA A 272 7.37 -10.69 -2.44
N ARG A 273 7.74 -10.17 -3.62
CA ARG A 273 7.37 -10.78 -4.91
C ARG A 273 7.84 -12.22 -5.03
N GLN A 274 9.11 -12.48 -4.70
CA GLN A 274 9.69 -13.82 -4.78
C GLN A 274 9.04 -14.77 -3.77
N ALA A 275 8.76 -14.32 -2.54
CA ALA A 275 8.07 -15.10 -1.53
C ALA A 275 6.69 -15.53 -2.03
N ILE A 276 5.87 -14.57 -2.49
CA ILE A 276 4.52 -14.84 -2.99
C ILE A 276 4.57 -15.77 -4.21
N ARG A 277 5.39 -15.49 -5.22
CA ARG A 277 5.49 -16.31 -6.44
C ARG A 277 5.99 -17.74 -6.14
N ARG A 278 6.97 -17.89 -5.26
CA ARG A 278 7.48 -19.21 -4.84
C ARG A 278 6.40 -20.03 -4.17
N MET A 279 5.68 -19.42 -3.24
CA MET A 279 4.62 -20.09 -2.50
C MET A 279 3.41 -20.39 -3.39
N ALA A 280 3.04 -19.47 -4.25
CA ALA A 280 2.01 -19.73 -5.26
C ALA A 280 2.36 -20.94 -6.11
N ARG A 281 3.60 -21.14 -6.52
CA ARG A 281 4.06 -22.32 -7.28
C ARG A 281 4.02 -23.61 -6.46
N ALA A 282 4.37 -23.58 -5.19
CA ALA A 282 4.42 -24.76 -4.32
C ALA A 282 3.04 -25.29 -3.91
N GLY A 283 2.04 -24.42 -3.77
CA GLY A 283 0.68 -24.77 -3.30
C GLY A 283 -0.19 -25.56 -4.28
N GLY A 284 0.31 -25.97 -5.44
CA GLY A 284 -0.44 -26.74 -6.44
C GLY A 284 0.06 -28.17 -6.66
N ALA A 285 0.87 -28.67 -5.75
CA ALA A 285 1.36 -30.05 -5.78
C ALA A 285 0.66 -30.95 -4.73
N ALA A 286 -0.56 -30.56 -4.28
CA ALA A 286 -1.38 -31.36 -3.37
C ALA A 286 -2.76 -31.59 -3.97
#